data_09b075178ceb56e726569fe15e5dc48b
#
_entry.id   09b075178ceb56e726569fe15e5dc48b
#
_cell.length_a   1.000
_cell.length_b   1.000
_cell.length_c   1.000
_cell.angle_alpha   90.00
_cell.angle_beta   90.00
_cell.angle_gamma   90.00
#
_symmetry.space_group_name_H-M   'P 1'
#
loop_
_entity.id
_entity.type
_entity.pdbx_description
1 polymer ?
#
loop_
_entity_poly.entity_id
_entity_poly.type
_entity_poly.pdbx_seq_one_letter_code
_entity_poly.pdbx_strand_id
1 'polypeptide(L)'
;MAGLKGKTGIVTGGSSGIGFQIANVLAQAGATVYVVSRTGKPKEGVGESAPGVVHLRGDIGNAEAMKTLVAELAAKHNGCLNFLVNNAGVSYKCRAEDFPMEQFDNIMNVNVKYLFQMSVISVSYTHLTLPT
;
A
#
# COMPACT_ATOMS: atom_id res chain seq x y z
N MET A 1 -14.78 -15.99 -6.11
CA MET A 1 -13.43 -16.32 -6.59
C MET A 1 -12.50 -16.48 -5.40
N ALA A 2 -11.89 -17.64 -5.22
CA ALA A 2 -11.09 -17.96 -4.03
C ALA A 2 -9.63 -18.26 -4.38
N GLY A 3 -9.13 -17.68 -5.49
CA GLY A 3 -7.79 -17.95 -6.00
C GLY A 3 -6.65 -17.43 -5.14
N LEU A 4 -6.94 -16.57 -4.14
CA LEU A 4 -5.93 -15.95 -3.29
C LEU A 4 -5.99 -16.44 -1.84
N LYS A 5 -6.67 -17.56 -1.59
CA LYS A 5 -6.74 -18.11 -0.25
C LYS A 5 -5.33 -18.41 0.28
N GLY A 6 -5.04 -17.94 1.48
CA GLY A 6 -3.72 -18.09 2.09
C GLY A 6 -2.67 -17.10 1.62
N LYS A 7 -3.00 -16.24 0.67
CA LYS A 7 -2.11 -15.16 0.21
C LYS A 7 -2.26 -13.93 1.09
N THR A 8 -1.18 -13.22 1.26
CA THR A 8 -1.12 -12.02 2.10
C THR A 8 -0.37 -10.92 1.38
N GLY A 9 -0.84 -9.71 1.48
CA GLY A 9 -0.16 -8.59 0.86
C GLY A 9 -0.52 -7.25 1.45
N ILE A 10 0.09 -6.23 0.89
CA ILE A 10 -0.04 -4.84 1.32
C ILE A 10 -0.56 -4.00 0.18
N VAL A 11 -1.51 -3.11 0.47
CA VAL A 11 -1.98 -2.06 -0.44
C VAL A 11 -1.69 -0.72 0.23
N THR A 12 -0.94 0.13 -0.44
CA THR A 12 -0.72 1.49 0.05
C THR A 12 -1.79 2.44 -0.46
N GLY A 13 -2.22 3.38 0.38
CA GLY A 13 -3.23 4.37 -0.02
C GLY A 13 -4.62 3.80 -0.23
N GLY A 14 -4.96 2.72 0.46
CA GLY A 14 -6.23 2.01 0.28
C GLY A 14 -7.38 2.48 1.18
N SER A 15 -7.29 3.67 1.78
CA SER A 15 -8.37 4.18 2.64
C SER A 15 -9.60 4.66 1.86
N SER A 16 -9.45 4.92 0.56
CA SER A 16 -10.53 5.36 -0.32
C SER A 16 -10.19 5.09 -1.78
N GLY A 17 -11.15 5.34 -2.67
CA GLY A 17 -10.96 5.29 -4.11
C GLY A 17 -10.53 3.92 -4.65
N ILE A 18 -9.63 3.93 -5.61
CA ILE A 18 -9.17 2.72 -6.32
C ILE A 18 -8.51 1.73 -5.36
N GLY A 19 -7.66 2.21 -4.47
CA GLY A 19 -6.96 1.35 -3.51
C GLY A 19 -7.90 0.63 -2.55
N PHE A 20 -8.96 1.31 -2.10
CA PHE A 20 -10.00 0.71 -1.28
C PHE A 20 -10.71 -0.43 -2.02
N GLN A 21 -11.06 -0.22 -3.28
CA GLN A 21 -11.70 -1.23 -4.12
C GLN A 21 -10.76 -2.41 -4.40
N ILE A 22 -9.50 -2.13 -4.69
CA ILE A 22 -8.48 -3.18 -4.91
C ILE A 22 -8.38 -4.07 -3.67
N ALA A 23 -8.27 -3.47 -2.49
CA ALA A 23 -8.15 -4.22 -1.24
C ALA A 23 -9.37 -5.13 -1.01
N ASN A 24 -10.57 -4.61 -1.25
CA ASN A 24 -11.79 -5.38 -1.11
C ASN A 24 -11.87 -6.55 -2.08
N VAL A 25 -11.52 -6.33 -3.35
CA VAL A 25 -11.54 -7.40 -4.37
C VAL A 25 -10.53 -8.49 -4.03
N LEU A 26 -9.33 -8.12 -3.62
CA LEU A 26 -8.30 -9.10 -3.23
C LEU A 26 -8.74 -9.92 -2.00
N ALA A 27 -9.34 -9.26 -1.01
CA ALA A 27 -9.85 -9.94 0.18
C ALA A 27 -11.03 -10.86 -0.14
N GLN A 28 -11.92 -10.44 -1.04
CA GLN A 28 -13.03 -11.28 -1.51
C GLN A 28 -12.53 -12.52 -2.24
N ALA A 29 -11.36 -12.44 -2.87
CA ALA A 29 -10.72 -13.59 -3.52
C ALA A 29 -9.98 -14.51 -2.52
N GLY A 30 -10.00 -14.18 -1.24
CA GLY A 30 -9.45 -15.02 -0.16
C GLY A 30 -8.18 -14.49 0.49
N ALA A 31 -7.62 -13.39 0.01
CA ALA A 31 -6.38 -12.84 0.55
C ALA A 31 -6.59 -12.15 1.91
N THR A 32 -5.54 -12.11 2.72
CA THR A 32 -5.42 -11.19 3.83
C THR A 32 -4.72 -9.94 3.30
N VAL A 33 -5.37 -8.79 3.40
CA VAL A 33 -4.90 -7.54 2.80
C VAL A 33 -4.69 -6.50 3.88
N TYR A 34 -3.45 -6.05 4.02
CA TYR A 34 -3.10 -4.97 4.92
C TYR A 34 -3.07 -3.66 4.15
N VAL A 35 -3.95 -2.75 4.51
CA VAL A 35 -4.01 -1.42 3.90
C VAL A 35 -3.26 -0.44 4.79
N VAL A 36 -2.21 0.14 4.25
CA VAL A 36 -1.39 1.13 4.97
C VAL A 36 -1.79 2.51 4.51
N SER A 37 -2.23 3.34 5.44
CA SER A 37 -2.61 4.71 5.19
C SER A 37 -2.26 5.60 6.37
N ARG A 38 -2.26 6.91 6.17
CA ARG A 38 -1.91 7.84 7.24
C ARG A 38 -2.93 7.85 8.38
N THR A 39 -4.18 7.54 8.10
CA THR A 39 -5.24 7.51 9.11
C THR A 39 -5.40 6.16 9.77
N GLY A 40 -4.99 5.08 9.11
CA GLY A 40 -5.17 3.72 9.60
C GLY A 40 -6.61 3.23 9.58
N LYS A 41 -7.48 3.90 8.86
CA LYS A 41 -8.91 3.54 8.77
C LYS A 41 -9.47 3.95 7.40
N PRO A 42 -10.58 3.33 6.96
CA PRO A 42 -11.25 3.75 5.75
C PRO A 42 -11.73 5.20 5.85
N LYS A 43 -11.73 5.89 4.72
CA LYS A 43 -12.31 7.23 4.64
C LYS A 43 -13.80 7.15 4.93
N GLU A 44 -14.32 8.15 5.62
CA GLU A 44 -15.75 8.22 5.92
C GLU A 44 -16.57 8.24 4.64
N GLY A 45 -17.65 7.43 4.60
CA GLY A 45 -18.56 7.40 3.46
C GLY A 45 -18.18 6.43 2.34
N VAL A 46 -17.04 5.73 2.40
CA VAL A 46 -16.63 4.79 1.34
C VAL A 46 -17.29 3.40 1.47
N GLY A 47 -17.98 3.16 2.57
CA GLY A 47 -18.59 1.87 2.85
C GLY A 47 -17.72 0.97 3.72
N GLU A 48 -18.12 -0.29 3.83
CA GLU A 48 -17.42 -1.26 4.66
C GLU A 48 -16.32 -1.96 3.89
N SER A 49 -15.25 -2.30 4.61
CA SER A 49 -14.21 -3.15 4.08
C SER A 49 -14.64 -4.60 4.09
N ALA A 50 -14.24 -5.36 3.08
CA ALA A 50 -14.48 -6.79 3.03
C ALA A 50 -13.77 -7.52 4.19
N PRO A 51 -14.30 -8.67 4.65
CA PRO A 51 -13.56 -9.50 5.59
C PRO A 51 -12.19 -9.87 5.02
N GLY A 52 -11.15 -9.78 5.84
CA GLY A 52 -9.77 -10.00 5.42
C GLY A 52 -8.99 -8.72 5.14
N VAL A 53 -9.66 -7.57 5.07
CA VAL A 53 -8.98 -6.28 4.97
C VAL A 53 -8.68 -5.76 6.37
N VAL A 54 -7.41 -5.44 6.62
CA VAL A 54 -6.94 -4.88 7.89
C VAL A 54 -6.32 -3.52 7.62
N HIS A 55 -6.87 -2.47 8.21
CA HIS A 55 -6.34 -1.11 8.05
C HIS A 55 -5.29 -0.83 9.11
N LEU A 56 -4.12 -0.38 8.67
CA LEU A 56 -2.99 -0.03 9.52
C LEU A 56 -2.58 1.41 9.28
N ARG A 57 -2.24 2.10 10.36
CA ARG A 57 -1.69 3.45 10.28
C ARG A 57 -0.21 3.40 9.97
N GLY A 58 0.23 4.16 8.98
CA GLY A 58 1.63 4.28 8.66
C GLY A 58 1.87 5.35 7.62
N ASP A 59 3.06 5.95 7.69
CA ASP A 59 3.53 6.91 6.71
C ASP A 59 4.54 6.22 5.81
N ILE A 60 4.19 6.02 4.55
CA ILE A 60 5.09 5.35 3.58
C ILE A 60 6.37 6.14 3.34
N GLY A 61 6.41 7.42 3.69
CA GLY A 61 7.61 8.24 3.63
C GLY A 61 8.63 7.98 4.74
N ASN A 62 8.21 7.29 5.81
CA ASN A 62 9.09 6.93 6.90
C ASN A 62 9.65 5.52 6.66
N ALA A 63 10.84 5.45 6.05
CA ALA A 63 11.44 4.19 5.64
C ALA A 63 11.67 3.23 6.82
N GLU A 64 12.14 3.73 7.96
CA GLU A 64 12.40 2.89 9.13
C GLU A 64 11.11 2.30 9.70
N ALA A 65 10.06 3.12 9.79
CA ALA A 65 8.76 2.63 10.23
C ALA A 65 8.19 1.58 9.27
N MET A 66 8.37 1.77 7.97
CA MET A 66 7.92 0.81 6.96
C MET A 66 8.70 -0.49 7.01
N LYS A 67 10.01 -0.44 7.21
CA LYS A 67 10.82 -1.65 7.40
C LYS A 67 10.32 -2.48 8.58
N THR A 68 10.06 -1.83 9.70
CA THR A 68 9.53 -2.49 10.90
C THR A 68 8.15 -3.08 10.64
N LEU A 69 7.25 -2.31 10.02
CA LEU A 69 5.90 -2.76 9.71
C LEU A 69 5.90 -3.98 8.79
N VAL A 70 6.65 -3.91 7.70
CA VAL A 70 6.72 -5.01 6.72
C VAL A 70 7.31 -6.26 7.37
N ALA A 71 8.35 -6.12 8.18
CA ALA A 71 8.95 -7.25 8.89
C ALA A 71 7.98 -7.90 9.88
N GLU A 72 7.22 -7.09 10.62
CA GLU A 72 6.21 -7.60 11.55
C GLU A 72 5.08 -8.34 10.83
N LEU A 73 4.60 -7.80 9.72
CA LEU A 73 3.55 -8.45 8.93
C LEU A 73 4.06 -9.76 8.32
N ALA A 74 5.26 -9.75 7.78
CA ALA A 74 5.86 -10.98 7.23
C ALA A 74 6.00 -12.05 8.31
N ALA A 75 6.44 -11.67 9.51
CA ALA A 75 6.59 -12.62 10.63
C ALA A 75 5.27 -13.32 11.01
N LYS A 76 4.15 -12.61 10.88
CA LYS A 76 2.81 -13.19 11.12
C LYS A 76 2.39 -14.20 10.05
N HIS A 77 3.05 -14.20 8.91
CA HIS A 77 2.70 -15.01 7.74
C HIS A 77 3.89 -15.87 7.27
N ASN A 78 4.60 -16.46 8.22
CA ASN A 78 5.73 -17.39 7.96
C ASN A 78 6.88 -16.76 7.17
N GLY A 79 7.11 -15.47 7.35
CA GLY A 79 8.18 -14.73 6.67
C GLY A 79 7.88 -14.39 5.22
N CYS A 80 6.62 -14.51 4.78
CA CYS A 80 6.25 -14.31 3.38
C CYS A 80 5.12 -13.29 3.22
N LEU A 81 5.31 -12.34 2.33
CA LEU A 81 4.26 -11.49 1.78
C LEU A 81 4.18 -11.79 0.29
N ASN A 82 2.98 -11.99 -0.23
CA ASN A 82 2.79 -12.45 -1.61
C ASN A 82 2.66 -11.32 -2.61
N PHE A 83 2.21 -10.13 -2.19
CA PHE A 83 2.04 -9.01 -3.11
C PHE A 83 2.17 -7.67 -2.39
N LEU A 84 2.53 -6.67 -3.17
CA LEU A 84 2.51 -5.26 -2.79
C LEU A 84 1.81 -4.49 -3.90
N VAL A 85 0.78 -3.74 -3.57
CA VAL A 85 0.10 -2.83 -4.49
C VAL A 85 0.46 -1.41 -4.11
N ASN A 86 1.26 -0.76 -4.94
CA ASN A 86 1.66 0.64 -4.77
C ASN A 86 0.57 1.54 -5.36
N ASN A 87 -0.42 1.87 -4.53
CA ASN A 87 -1.53 2.72 -4.95
C ASN A 87 -1.47 4.13 -4.35
N ALA A 88 -0.69 4.34 -3.29
CA ALA A 88 -0.56 5.68 -2.71
C ALA A 88 -0.07 6.67 -3.77
N GLY A 89 -0.76 7.80 -3.88
CA GLY A 89 -0.42 8.83 -4.83
C GLY A 89 -1.11 10.13 -4.48
N VAL A 90 -0.53 11.22 -4.92
CA VAL A 90 -1.07 12.57 -4.74
C VAL A 90 -1.02 13.31 -6.06
N SER A 91 -1.88 14.32 -6.22
CA SER A 91 -1.88 15.19 -7.38
C SER A 91 -2.16 16.62 -6.95
N TYR A 92 -1.81 17.55 -7.83
CA TYR A 92 -2.07 18.96 -7.62
C TYR A 92 -2.34 19.61 -8.98
N LYS A 93 -3.44 20.32 -9.09
CA LYS A 93 -3.84 20.96 -10.36
C LYS A 93 -3.70 22.47 -10.26
N CYS A 94 -2.89 23.02 -11.15
CA CYS A 94 -2.78 24.46 -11.36
C CYS A 94 -2.10 24.71 -12.70
N ARG A 95 -1.96 25.98 -13.07
CA ARG A 95 -1.15 26.34 -14.24
C ARG A 95 0.31 25.99 -14.00
N ALA A 96 1.02 25.61 -15.05
CA ALA A 96 2.43 25.21 -14.93
C ALA A 96 3.30 26.33 -14.34
N GLU A 97 3.08 27.56 -14.76
CA GLU A 97 3.84 28.71 -14.29
C GLU A 97 3.57 29.07 -12.81
N ASP A 98 2.44 28.61 -12.27
CA ASP A 98 2.06 28.85 -10.88
C ASP A 98 2.32 27.65 -9.98
N PHE A 99 2.94 26.59 -10.51
CA PHE A 99 3.09 25.33 -9.79
C PHE A 99 4.09 25.49 -8.63
N PRO A 100 3.66 25.36 -7.36
CA PRO A 100 4.56 25.50 -6.24
C PRO A 100 5.58 24.33 -6.21
N MET A 101 6.85 24.64 -6.03
CA MET A 101 7.89 23.61 -5.96
C MET A 101 7.68 22.65 -4.78
N GLU A 102 7.09 23.14 -3.70
CA GLU A 102 6.69 22.32 -2.57
C GLU A 102 5.73 21.20 -2.97
N GLN A 103 4.75 21.52 -3.82
CA GLN A 103 3.81 20.52 -4.35
C GLN A 103 4.48 19.57 -5.32
N PHE A 104 5.40 20.08 -6.15
CA PHE A 104 6.21 19.23 -7.03
C PHE A 104 7.00 18.21 -6.21
N ASP A 105 7.69 18.65 -5.15
CA ASP A 105 8.47 17.77 -4.29
C ASP A 105 7.60 16.72 -3.62
N ASN A 106 6.42 17.10 -3.12
CA ASN A 106 5.49 16.19 -2.51
C ASN A 106 5.00 15.12 -3.50
N ILE A 107 4.65 15.51 -4.73
CA ILE A 107 4.22 14.58 -5.77
C ILE A 107 5.33 13.60 -6.13
N MET A 108 6.54 14.09 -6.33
CA MET A 108 7.69 13.24 -6.67
C MET A 108 8.04 12.30 -5.52
N ASN A 109 7.98 12.78 -4.28
CA ASN A 109 8.23 11.93 -3.12
C ASN A 109 7.20 10.81 -3.03
N VAL A 110 5.91 11.13 -3.02
CA VAL A 110 4.86 10.11 -2.82
C VAL A 110 4.75 9.18 -4.02
N ASN A 111 4.68 9.75 -5.24
CA ASN A 111 4.37 8.96 -6.43
C ASN A 111 5.57 8.19 -6.98
N VAL A 112 6.79 8.60 -6.65
CA VAL A 112 8.01 7.98 -7.19
C VAL A 112 8.90 7.43 -6.08
N LYS A 113 9.41 8.28 -5.21
CA LYS A 113 10.41 7.89 -4.20
C LYS A 113 9.85 6.88 -3.21
N TYR A 114 8.71 7.14 -2.62
CA TYR A 114 8.13 6.27 -1.58
C TYR A 114 7.63 4.96 -2.17
N LEU A 115 7.11 5.01 -3.39
CA LEU A 115 6.74 3.81 -4.14
C LEU A 115 7.96 2.90 -4.33
N PHE A 116 9.08 3.46 -4.75
CA PHE A 116 10.33 2.72 -4.92
C PHE A 116 10.81 2.15 -3.59
N GLN A 117 10.81 2.95 -2.53
CA GLN A 117 11.21 2.51 -1.19
C GLN A 117 10.37 1.32 -0.70
N MET A 118 9.05 1.40 -0.83
CA MET A 118 8.17 0.30 -0.42
C MET A 118 8.46 -0.97 -1.21
N SER A 119 8.73 -0.84 -2.50
CA SER A 119 9.08 -1.98 -3.34
C SER A 119 10.39 -2.63 -2.87
N VAL A 120 11.41 -1.84 -2.58
CA VAL A 120 12.70 -2.33 -2.09
C VAL A 120 12.55 -3.02 -0.73
N ILE A 121 11.82 -2.40 0.19
CA ILE A 121 11.59 -2.96 1.53
C ILE A 121 10.85 -4.30 1.45
N SER A 122 9.86 -4.39 0.56
CA SER A 122 8.97 -5.54 0.50
C SER A 122 9.54 -6.71 -0.31
N VAL A 123 10.45 -6.47 -1.25
CA VAL A 123 10.92 -7.49 -2.20
C VAL A 123 11.55 -8.71 -1.52
N SER A 124 12.25 -8.52 -0.43
CA SER A 124 12.89 -9.63 0.29
C SER A 124 11.88 -10.56 0.97
N TYR A 125 10.65 -10.12 1.15
CA TYR A 125 9.59 -10.93 1.76
C TYR A 125 8.62 -11.49 0.74
N THR A 126 8.64 -11.02 -0.50
CA THR A 126 7.72 -11.47 -1.54
C THR A 126 8.23 -12.68 -2.30
N HIS A 127 9.47 -13.08 -2.09
CA HIS A 127 10.13 -14.16 -2.81
C HIS A 127 10.02 -13.99 -4.34
N LEU A 128 10.02 -12.74 -4.79
CA LEU A 128 10.01 -12.45 -6.22
C LEU A 128 11.34 -12.86 -6.83
N THR A 129 11.34 -13.95 -7.55
CA THR A 129 12.42 -14.26 -8.47
C THR A 129 12.12 -13.49 -9.75
N LEU A 130 12.89 -12.42 -9.98
CA LEU A 130 12.86 -11.80 -11.29
C LEU A 130 13.52 -12.77 -12.27
N PRO A 131 12.87 -13.09 -13.38
CA PRO A 131 13.54 -13.86 -14.41
C PRO A 131 14.73 -13.05 -14.91
N THR A 132 15.90 -13.62 -14.76
CA THR A 132 17.12 -13.05 -15.30
C THR A 132 17.26 -13.44 -16.76
#